data_a546bb22f40a41411e141c6a2245fb72
#
_entry.id   a546bb22f40a41411e141c6a2245fb72
#
_cell.length_a   1.000
_cell.length_b   1.000
_cell.length_c   1.000
_cell.angle_alpha   90.00
_cell.angle_beta   90.00
_cell.angle_gamma   90.00
#
_symmetry.space_group_name_H-M   'P 1'
#
loop_
_entity.id
_entity.type
_entity.pdbx_description
1 polymer ?
#
loop_
_entity_poly.entity_id
_entity_poly.type
_entity_poly.pdbx_seq_one_letter_code
_entity_poly.pdbx_strand_id
1 'polypeptide(L)'
;MGDPFHMYDWQQFCTANHYRVKPEAKAGQLGTAFHNRRSQIVAPQKTGKGPGSAATICLEAVGPALFDGWAEGGEAYDCADHGCSCGWGYAYEPGEPMGAPWATPLIQLLATSIEQTDNIYRPLQSMIRRGPLDEQMKVGEGFIRIGDRGRIDPVTSAAQSKLGAPVTYVAQDETGLYTKTNGMLNVAQVQRRGLAGMGGRSQETTNPWDPAENSVAQQTHESRRPDIFKFFRETPASLGSYLNKADRRKIHAFAYQGSKHVDLDSIEAEAAELIETDPAQAERFYGNRLVQGLGTWLPDDLWVSRGPQDGAAARIVADGTPVCLGFDGSDSDDYTGIRLRTIDGYRFTPTYGPDKRPTCWNPAEWGGSIPRGEVNAAVDEICRRFKVKRAYCDPRDWQSEIGDWALKYGDKVFVEWATYRVAKMHEALLRSVTDLSTGRSTHDGCPITTLHVGNARKIAKPSERYILGKPHGAYHQKIDMAMADVLAHEAGEDALLDGWATPTATNYFYSA
;
A
#
# COMPACT_ATOMS: atom_id res chain seq x y z
N MET A 1 -10.44 -29.17 30.47
CA MET A 1 -10.86 -28.02 29.65
C MET A 1 -9.80 -26.93 29.85
N GLY A 2 -9.51 -26.19 28.81
CA GLY A 2 -8.61 -25.00 28.95
C GLY A 2 -9.37 -23.84 29.56
N ASP A 3 -8.63 -22.77 29.93
CA ASP A 3 -9.24 -21.53 30.39
C ASP A 3 -10.10 -20.88 29.31
N PRO A 4 -11.23 -20.25 29.68
CA PRO A 4 -12.06 -19.52 28.72
C PRO A 4 -11.25 -18.41 28.00
N PHE A 5 -11.48 -18.27 26.69
CA PHE A 5 -10.90 -17.16 25.94
C PHE A 5 -11.69 -15.88 26.21
N HIS A 6 -11.02 -14.88 26.77
CA HIS A 6 -11.58 -13.57 27.02
C HIS A 6 -11.00 -12.57 26.01
N MET A 7 -11.87 -11.96 25.21
CA MET A 7 -11.47 -10.88 24.32
C MET A 7 -11.01 -9.65 25.11
N TYR A 8 -9.95 -9.00 24.68
CA TYR A 8 -9.56 -7.69 25.17
C TYR A 8 -10.57 -6.61 24.74
N ASP A 9 -10.62 -5.50 25.47
CA ASP A 9 -11.56 -4.40 25.21
C ASP A 9 -11.53 -3.93 23.75
N TRP A 10 -10.34 -3.83 23.16
CA TRP A 10 -10.20 -3.44 21.76
C TRP A 10 -10.75 -4.50 20.79
N GLN A 11 -10.63 -5.79 21.12
CA GLN A 11 -11.20 -6.88 20.31
C GLN A 11 -12.73 -6.87 20.43
N GLN A 12 -13.26 -6.68 21.63
CA GLN A 12 -14.70 -6.52 21.87
C GLN A 12 -15.25 -5.32 21.09
N PHE A 13 -14.55 -4.18 21.14
CA PHE A 13 -14.92 -2.99 20.36
C PHE A 13 -14.98 -3.27 18.84
N CYS A 14 -13.98 -3.97 18.31
CA CYS A 14 -13.96 -4.37 16.89
C CYS A 14 -15.10 -5.33 16.55
N THR A 15 -15.36 -6.31 17.41
CA THR A 15 -16.44 -7.29 17.24
C THR A 15 -17.82 -6.62 17.31
N ALA A 16 -18.06 -5.76 18.30
CA ALA A 16 -19.31 -5.01 18.42
C ALA A 16 -19.58 -4.13 17.18
N ASN A 17 -18.55 -3.47 16.64
CA ASN A 17 -18.71 -2.70 15.41
C ASN A 17 -18.92 -3.60 14.17
N HIS A 18 -18.31 -4.78 14.12
CA HIS A 18 -18.55 -5.76 13.05
C HIS A 18 -20.02 -6.20 13.04
N TYR A 19 -20.61 -6.45 14.21
CA TYR A 19 -22.00 -6.91 14.39
C TYR A 19 -22.99 -5.79 14.67
N ARG A 20 -22.65 -4.54 14.44
CA ARG A 20 -23.55 -3.41 14.63
C ARG A 20 -24.72 -3.46 13.65
N VAL A 21 -25.94 -3.65 14.17
CA VAL A 21 -27.18 -3.71 13.40
C VAL A 21 -27.65 -2.31 13.04
N LYS A 22 -28.20 -2.14 11.85
CA LYS A 22 -28.86 -0.89 11.42
C LYS A 22 -30.16 -0.69 12.20
N PRO A 23 -30.46 0.51 12.71
CA PRO A 23 -31.70 0.75 13.46
C PRO A 23 -32.98 0.43 12.69
N GLU A 24 -32.94 0.56 11.36
CA GLU A 24 -34.07 0.28 10.46
C GLU A 24 -34.11 -1.18 9.97
N ALA A 25 -33.24 -2.06 10.47
CA ALA A 25 -33.17 -3.46 10.05
C ALA A 25 -34.48 -4.20 10.36
N LYS A 26 -34.88 -5.07 9.45
CA LYS A 26 -36.11 -5.87 9.56
C LYS A 26 -35.75 -7.35 9.62
N ALA A 27 -36.57 -8.13 10.31
CA ALA A 27 -36.48 -9.57 10.34
C ALA A 27 -36.38 -10.15 8.90
N GLY A 28 -35.55 -11.15 8.69
CA GLY A 28 -35.28 -11.75 7.38
C GLY A 28 -34.17 -11.06 6.56
N GLN A 29 -33.64 -9.92 6.99
CA GLN A 29 -32.49 -9.29 6.32
C GLN A 29 -31.16 -9.99 6.61
N LEU A 30 -31.08 -10.83 7.64
CA LEU A 30 -29.92 -11.65 7.99
C LEU A 30 -28.60 -10.83 7.98
N GLY A 31 -27.62 -11.25 7.18
CA GLY A 31 -26.32 -10.57 7.08
C GLY A 31 -26.38 -9.14 6.52
N THR A 32 -27.41 -8.77 5.77
CA THR A 32 -27.55 -7.42 5.21
C THR A 32 -28.11 -6.40 6.20
N ALA A 33 -28.55 -6.86 7.37
CA ALA A 33 -29.02 -6.02 8.48
C ALA A 33 -27.88 -5.20 9.13
N PHE A 34 -26.62 -5.62 8.98
CA PHE A 34 -25.49 -4.99 9.62
C PHE A 34 -25.01 -3.73 8.89
N HIS A 35 -24.51 -2.73 9.64
CA HIS A 35 -23.89 -1.53 9.08
C HIS A 35 -22.66 -1.88 8.24
N ASN A 36 -21.85 -2.80 8.73
CA ASN A 36 -20.55 -3.10 8.16
C ASN A 36 -20.57 -4.49 7.50
N ARG A 37 -20.38 -4.52 6.19
CA ARG A 37 -20.15 -5.80 5.47
C ARG A 37 -18.69 -6.24 5.56
N ARG A 38 -17.78 -5.34 5.96
CA ARG A 38 -16.35 -5.61 6.13
C ARG A 38 -15.82 -4.88 7.35
N SER A 39 -14.87 -5.53 8.02
CA SER A 39 -14.08 -4.90 9.09
C SER A 39 -12.60 -5.04 8.78
N GLN A 40 -11.83 -3.97 8.96
CA GLN A 40 -10.39 -3.96 8.88
C GLN A 40 -9.80 -3.65 10.25
N ILE A 41 -8.89 -4.49 10.71
CA ILE A 41 -8.20 -4.35 12.00
C ILE A 41 -6.70 -4.26 11.73
N VAL A 42 -6.14 -3.06 11.93
CA VAL A 42 -4.72 -2.80 11.83
C VAL A 42 -4.13 -2.67 13.24
N ALA A 43 -3.26 -3.58 13.60
CA ALA A 43 -2.62 -3.60 14.92
C ALA A 43 -1.23 -4.25 14.84
N PRO A 44 -0.31 -3.96 15.79
CA PRO A 44 1.05 -4.51 15.79
C PRO A 44 1.08 -6.04 15.81
N GLN A 45 2.23 -6.61 15.54
CA GLN A 45 2.44 -8.07 15.72
C GLN A 45 2.23 -8.49 17.18
N LYS A 46 1.78 -9.73 17.38
CA LYS A 46 1.61 -10.36 18.70
C LYS A 46 0.55 -9.74 19.63
N THR A 47 -0.30 -8.82 19.13
CA THR A 47 -1.38 -8.20 19.93
C THR A 47 -2.58 -9.14 20.19
N GLY A 48 -2.61 -10.32 19.57
CA GLY A 48 -3.73 -11.26 19.72
C GLY A 48 -4.77 -11.21 18.59
N LYS A 49 -4.42 -10.64 17.41
CA LYS A 49 -5.30 -10.64 16.22
C LYS A 49 -5.78 -12.04 15.86
N GLY A 50 -4.86 -13.01 15.77
CA GLY A 50 -5.18 -14.39 15.38
C GLY A 50 -6.19 -15.07 16.30
N PRO A 51 -5.97 -15.14 17.63
CA PRO A 51 -6.96 -15.67 18.56
C PRO A 51 -8.31 -14.94 18.53
N GLY A 52 -8.33 -13.60 18.36
CA GLY A 52 -9.56 -12.83 18.18
C GLY A 52 -10.33 -13.22 16.93
N SER A 53 -9.63 -13.38 15.80
CA SER A 53 -10.24 -13.87 14.56
C SER A 53 -10.75 -15.30 14.68
N ALA A 54 -10.02 -16.18 15.38
CA ALA A 54 -10.45 -17.55 15.64
C ALA A 54 -11.78 -17.60 16.44
N ALA A 55 -11.91 -16.76 17.48
CA ALA A 55 -13.15 -16.64 18.23
C ALA A 55 -14.30 -16.11 17.37
N THR A 56 -14.06 -15.13 16.50
CA THR A 56 -15.06 -14.64 15.55
C THR A 56 -15.47 -15.72 14.54
N ILE A 57 -14.52 -16.53 14.07
CA ILE A 57 -14.82 -17.70 13.22
C ILE A 57 -15.70 -18.72 13.94
N CYS A 58 -15.46 -19.01 15.22
CA CYS A 58 -16.34 -19.86 15.99
C CYS A 58 -17.77 -19.30 16.09
N LEU A 59 -17.90 -17.97 16.30
CA LEU A 59 -19.20 -17.30 16.31
C LEU A 59 -19.91 -17.41 14.95
N GLU A 60 -19.21 -17.18 13.86
CA GLU A 60 -19.77 -17.30 12.50
C GLU A 60 -20.10 -18.75 12.09
N ALA A 61 -19.43 -19.73 12.71
CA ALA A 61 -19.64 -21.14 12.44
C ALA A 61 -20.91 -21.69 13.10
N VAL A 62 -21.17 -21.37 14.35
CA VAL A 62 -22.23 -22.00 15.15
C VAL A 62 -23.00 -21.05 16.05
N GLY A 63 -22.55 -19.80 16.18
CA GLY A 63 -23.17 -18.81 17.05
C GLY A 63 -24.20 -17.92 16.35
N PRO A 64 -24.87 -17.02 17.11
CA PRO A 64 -25.91 -16.12 16.61
C PRO A 64 -25.34 -14.96 15.77
N ALA A 65 -24.69 -15.28 14.63
CA ALA A 65 -23.97 -14.34 13.76
C ALA A 65 -24.86 -13.57 12.77
N LEU A 66 -26.14 -13.95 12.61
CA LEU A 66 -27.11 -13.30 11.75
C LEU A 66 -28.13 -12.52 12.56
N PHE A 67 -28.66 -11.45 12.00
CA PHE A 67 -29.78 -10.71 12.61
C PHE A 67 -31.11 -11.43 12.35
N ASP A 68 -31.85 -11.73 13.40
CA ASP A 68 -33.13 -12.45 13.33
C ASP A 68 -34.37 -11.54 13.57
N GLY A 69 -34.16 -10.40 14.20
CA GLY A 69 -35.21 -9.44 14.50
C GLY A 69 -34.89 -8.61 15.74
N TRP A 70 -35.84 -7.77 16.14
CA TRP A 70 -35.77 -6.99 17.37
C TRP A 70 -36.62 -7.68 18.43
N ALA A 71 -36.10 -7.80 19.64
CA ALA A 71 -36.84 -8.41 20.75
C ALA A 71 -38.02 -7.51 21.17
N GLU A 72 -39.14 -8.13 21.43
CA GLU A 72 -40.36 -7.46 21.94
C GLU A 72 -40.49 -7.66 23.46
N GLY A 73 -39.84 -8.68 24.01
CA GLY A 73 -39.74 -9.01 25.42
C GLY A 73 -40.17 -10.45 25.72
N GLY A 74 -39.31 -11.14 26.43
CA GLY A 74 -39.49 -12.55 26.78
C GLY A 74 -38.77 -13.53 25.86
N GLU A 75 -38.13 -13.06 24.79
CA GLU A 75 -37.31 -13.88 23.91
C GLU A 75 -35.94 -14.16 24.54
N ALA A 76 -35.42 -15.34 24.27
CA ALA A 76 -34.10 -15.77 24.71
C ALA A 76 -33.40 -16.57 23.60
N TYR A 77 -32.08 -16.53 23.61
CA TYR A 77 -31.22 -17.44 22.83
C TYR A 77 -30.65 -18.49 23.78
N ASP A 78 -30.84 -19.76 23.46
CA ASP A 78 -30.20 -20.86 24.17
C ASP A 78 -29.32 -21.65 23.20
N CYS A 79 -28.04 -21.79 23.53
CA CYS A 79 -27.10 -22.58 22.75
C CYS A 79 -27.54 -24.05 22.60
N ALA A 80 -28.30 -24.60 23.56
CA ALA A 80 -28.76 -25.98 23.52
C ALA A 80 -29.74 -26.20 22.36
N ASP A 81 -30.56 -25.21 22.01
CA ASP A 81 -31.51 -25.28 20.87
C ASP A 81 -30.77 -25.43 19.52
N HIS A 82 -29.48 -25.08 19.51
CA HIS A 82 -28.58 -25.14 18.36
C HIS A 82 -27.53 -26.26 18.46
N GLY A 83 -27.71 -27.20 19.39
CA GLY A 83 -26.87 -28.39 19.54
C GLY A 83 -25.57 -28.16 20.29
N CYS A 84 -25.45 -27.09 21.07
CA CYS A 84 -24.28 -26.81 21.93
C CYS A 84 -24.56 -27.24 23.36
N SER A 85 -23.60 -27.96 23.96
CA SER A 85 -23.72 -28.44 25.36
C SER A 85 -23.09 -27.48 26.39
N CYS A 86 -22.73 -26.24 26.01
CA CYS A 86 -22.02 -25.32 26.89
C CYS A 86 -22.87 -24.70 28.01
N GLY A 87 -24.21 -24.82 27.92
CA GLY A 87 -25.15 -24.25 28.89
C GLY A 87 -25.24 -22.72 28.87
N TRP A 88 -24.77 -22.06 27.79
CA TRP A 88 -24.89 -20.62 27.64
C TRP A 88 -26.24 -20.24 27.04
N GLY A 89 -26.89 -19.26 27.65
CA GLY A 89 -28.11 -18.64 27.15
C GLY A 89 -28.09 -17.15 27.40
N TYR A 90 -28.95 -16.41 26.68
CA TYR A 90 -29.11 -14.97 26.79
C TYR A 90 -30.57 -14.58 26.68
N ALA A 91 -31.12 -13.90 27.70
CA ALA A 91 -32.46 -13.32 27.64
C ALA A 91 -32.37 -11.92 27.06
N TYR A 92 -33.09 -11.66 26.00
CA TYR A 92 -33.09 -10.35 25.34
C TYR A 92 -33.96 -9.34 26.08
N GLU A 93 -33.45 -8.13 26.19
CA GLU A 93 -34.26 -6.98 26.61
C GLU A 93 -35.07 -6.43 25.42
N PRO A 94 -36.27 -5.83 25.64
CA PRO A 94 -37.04 -5.21 24.58
C PRO A 94 -36.24 -4.20 23.77
N GLY A 95 -36.24 -4.35 22.44
CA GLY A 95 -35.49 -3.49 21.53
C GLY A 95 -34.03 -3.92 21.25
N GLU A 96 -33.57 -5.01 21.85
CA GLU A 96 -32.29 -5.61 21.50
C GLU A 96 -32.34 -6.39 20.17
N PRO A 97 -31.25 -6.41 19.38
CA PRO A 97 -31.19 -7.23 18.18
C PRO A 97 -30.99 -8.69 18.54
N MET A 98 -31.88 -9.52 18.10
CA MET A 98 -31.77 -10.98 18.25
C MET A 98 -30.87 -11.58 17.18
N GLY A 99 -30.17 -12.68 17.53
CA GLY A 99 -29.25 -13.36 16.64
C GLY A 99 -29.68 -14.79 16.33
N ALA A 100 -29.34 -15.25 15.11
CA ALA A 100 -29.52 -16.63 14.67
C ALA A 100 -28.22 -17.18 14.03
N PRO A 101 -27.99 -18.50 14.07
CA PRO A 101 -26.84 -19.10 13.39
C PRO A 101 -27.10 -19.26 11.88
N TRP A 102 -26.02 -19.37 11.11
CA TRP A 102 -26.08 -19.78 9.72
C TRP A 102 -26.62 -21.23 9.59
N ALA A 103 -27.55 -21.46 8.70
CA ALA A 103 -28.05 -22.83 8.41
C ALA A 103 -26.98 -23.70 7.71
N THR A 104 -26.13 -23.08 6.89
CA THR A 104 -25.05 -23.75 6.15
C THR A 104 -23.82 -22.84 6.10
N PRO A 105 -23.05 -22.74 7.21
CA PRO A 105 -21.90 -21.86 7.26
C PRO A 105 -20.78 -22.38 6.35
N LEU A 106 -20.35 -21.54 5.40
CA LEU A 106 -19.22 -21.79 4.53
C LEU A 106 -18.20 -20.68 4.74
N ILE A 107 -17.15 -20.98 5.49
CA ILE A 107 -16.16 -20.03 5.97
C ILE A 107 -14.83 -20.26 5.27
N GLN A 108 -14.17 -19.20 4.83
CA GLN A 108 -12.82 -19.28 4.31
C GLN A 108 -11.85 -18.46 5.17
N LEU A 109 -10.69 -19.07 5.43
CA LEU A 109 -9.54 -18.42 6.07
C LEU A 109 -8.47 -18.22 5.01
N LEU A 110 -8.17 -16.97 4.67
CA LEU A 110 -7.17 -16.62 3.64
C LEU A 110 -5.89 -16.08 4.27
N ALA A 111 -4.76 -16.63 3.82
CA ALA A 111 -3.42 -16.10 4.09
C ALA A 111 -2.50 -16.33 2.87
N THR A 112 -1.32 -15.72 2.86
CA THR A 112 -0.38 -15.82 1.73
C THR A 112 0.24 -17.21 1.60
N SER A 113 0.41 -17.92 2.72
CA SER A 113 0.85 -19.32 2.74
C SER A 113 0.01 -20.16 3.72
N ILE A 114 0.13 -21.48 3.63
CA ILE A 114 -0.54 -22.40 4.56
C ILE A 114 0.00 -22.20 5.97
N GLU A 115 1.31 -22.02 6.13
CA GLU A 115 1.94 -21.79 7.44
C GLU A 115 1.43 -20.49 8.09
N GLN A 116 1.12 -19.47 7.30
CA GLN A 116 0.51 -18.24 7.82
C GLN A 116 -0.93 -18.42 8.24
N THR A 117 -1.69 -19.32 7.60
CA THR A 117 -3.04 -19.64 8.08
C THR A 117 -3.03 -20.20 9.51
N ASP A 118 -1.93 -20.82 9.94
CA ASP A 118 -1.75 -21.37 11.27
C ASP A 118 -1.84 -20.31 12.39
N ASN A 119 -1.58 -19.05 12.09
CA ASN A 119 -1.76 -17.96 13.07
C ASN A 119 -3.21 -17.86 13.59
N ILE A 120 -4.19 -18.24 12.78
CA ILE A 120 -5.61 -18.29 13.13
C ILE A 120 -6.07 -19.75 13.31
N TYR A 121 -5.61 -20.65 12.44
CA TYR A 121 -6.09 -22.02 12.39
C TYR A 121 -5.72 -22.83 13.64
N ARG A 122 -4.52 -22.69 14.18
CA ARG A 122 -4.11 -23.36 15.43
C ARG A 122 -4.90 -22.90 16.67
N PRO A 123 -5.06 -21.58 16.94
CA PRO A 123 -5.98 -21.12 17.97
C PRO A 123 -7.40 -21.65 17.79
N LEU A 124 -7.93 -21.61 16.56
CA LEU A 124 -9.25 -22.12 16.23
C LEU A 124 -9.39 -23.61 16.56
N GLN A 125 -8.44 -24.45 16.13
CA GLN A 125 -8.41 -25.87 16.46
C GLN A 125 -8.39 -26.10 17.98
N SER A 126 -7.60 -25.28 18.70
CA SER A 126 -7.50 -25.40 20.16
C SER A 126 -8.81 -25.02 20.86
N MET A 127 -9.49 -23.97 20.41
CA MET A 127 -10.80 -23.55 20.93
C MET A 127 -11.87 -24.64 20.70
N ILE A 128 -11.87 -25.26 19.53
CA ILE A 128 -12.81 -26.35 19.21
C ILE A 128 -12.50 -27.57 20.08
N ARG A 129 -11.29 -28.12 20.00
CA ARG A 129 -10.92 -29.40 20.65
C ARG A 129 -10.96 -29.39 22.17
N ARG A 130 -10.77 -28.22 22.79
CA ARG A 130 -10.72 -28.05 24.24
C ARG A 130 -11.98 -27.43 24.83
N GLY A 131 -12.92 -27.04 23.98
CA GLY A 131 -14.17 -26.39 24.35
C GLY A 131 -15.39 -27.22 24.01
N PRO A 132 -16.58 -26.69 24.26
CA PRO A 132 -17.85 -27.36 23.97
C PRO A 132 -18.15 -27.52 22.47
N LEU A 133 -17.37 -26.85 21.60
CA LEU A 133 -17.59 -26.86 20.15
C LEU A 133 -17.12 -28.16 19.47
N ASP A 134 -16.40 -29.06 20.18
CA ASP A 134 -15.95 -30.35 19.61
C ASP A 134 -17.10 -31.28 19.22
N GLU A 135 -18.26 -31.11 19.82
CA GLU A 135 -19.48 -31.85 19.48
C GLU A 135 -20.05 -31.40 18.13
N GLN A 136 -19.96 -30.11 17.83
CA GLN A 136 -20.52 -29.48 16.62
C GLN A 136 -19.54 -29.39 15.47
N MET A 137 -18.24 -29.34 15.76
CA MET A 137 -17.18 -29.15 14.77
C MET A 137 -16.15 -30.27 14.83
N LYS A 138 -15.78 -30.83 13.69
CA LYS A 138 -14.75 -31.87 13.59
C LYS A 138 -13.53 -31.34 12.86
N VAL A 139 -12.43 -31.26 13.60
CA VAL A 139 -11.15 -30.72 13.09
C VAL A 139 -10.43 -31.79 12.27
N GLY A 140 -10.30 -31.56 10.97
CA GLY A 140 -9.47 -32.34 10.04
C GLY A 140 -8.12 -31.67 9.76
N GLU A 141 -7.29 -32.32 8.95
CA GLU A 141 -5.98 -31.79 8.55
C GLU A 141 -6.08 -30.59 7.59
N GLY A 142 -7.00 -30.63 6.63
CA GLY A 142 -7.13 -29.61 5.60
C GLY A 142 -8.37 -28.72 5.69
N PHE A 143 -9.30 -29.03 6.58
CA PHE A 143 -10.52 -28.25 6.81
C PHE A 143 -11.21 -28.65 8.11
N ILE A 144 -12.13 -27.83 8.59
CA ILE A 144 -12.97 -28.14 9.75
C ILE A 144 -14.40 -28.35 9.23
N ARG A 145 -15.03 -29.46 9.58
CA ARG A 145 -16.45 -29.72 9.29
C ARG A 145 -17.31 -29.12 10.40
N ILE A 146 -18.40 -28.48 10.03
CA ILE A 146 -19.42 -27.92 10.94
C ILE A 146 -20.70 -28.69 10.71
N GLY A 147 -21.11 -29.54 11.68
CA GLY A 147 -22.23 -30.45 11.51
C GLY A 147 -22.11 -31.27 10.22
N ASP A 148 -23.24 -31.43 9.50
CA ASP A 148 -23.32 -32.15 8.24
C ASP A 148 -23.31 -31.23 7.00
N ARG A 149 -23.43 -29.90 7.16
CA ARG A 149 -23.64 -28.94 6.07
C ARG A 149 -22.63 -27.83 5.97
N GLY A 150 -21.84 -27.56 7.03
CA GLY A 150 -20.93 -26.45 7.07
C GLY A 150 -19.47 -26.87 7.04
N ARG A 151 -18.58 -25.90 6.71
CA ARG A 151 -17.13 -26.13 6.74
C ARG A 151 -16.34 -24.84 6.85
N ILE A 152 -15.12 -24.96 7.35
CA ILE A 152 -14.10 -23.90 7.36
C ILE A 152 -12.91 -24.39 6.53
N ASP A 153 -12.58 -23.65 5.48
CA ASP A 153 -11.48 -23.95 4.55
C ASP A 153 -10.34 -22.95 4.68
N PRO A 154 -9.13 -23.40 5.03
CA PRO A 154 -7.92 -22.64 4.74
C PRO A 154 -7.72 -22.50 3.23
N VAL A 155 -7.44 -21.30 2.75
CA VAL A 155 -7.27 -20.97 1.33
C VAL A 155 -6.00 -20.15 1.15
N THR A 156 -5.24 -20.45 0.10
CA THR A 156 -4.07 -19.68 -0.32
C THR A 156 -4.18 -19.33 -1.80
N SER A 157 -3.22 -18.56 -2.32
CA SER A 157 -3.18 -18.20 -3.75
C SER A 157 -3.18 -19.40 -4.70
N ALA A 158 -2.67 -20.56 -4.26
CA ALA A 158 -2.64 -21.80 -5.06
C ALA A 158 -4.00 -22.52 -5.15
N ALA A 159 -4.97 -22.18 -4.30
CA ALA A 159 -6.25 -22.88 -4.22
C ALA A 159 -7.34 -22.26 -5.13
N GLN A 160 -7.01 -22.01 -6.40
CA GLN A 160 -7.94 -21.38 -7.36
C GLN A 160 -9.27 -22.15 -7.53
N SER A 161 -9.27 -23.48 -7.36
CA SER A 161 -10.48 -24.30 -7.45
C SER A 161 -11.52 -24.05 -6.35
N LYS A 162 -11.11 -23.44 -5.23
CA LYS A 162 -12.01 -23.06 -4.13
C LYS A 162 -12.57 -21.64 -4.27
N LEU A 163 -12.12 -20.90 -5.30
CA LEU A 163 -12.56 -19.55 -5.59
C LEU A 163 -13.89 -19.61 -6.39
N GLY A 164 -14.89 -18.87 -5.93
CA GLY A 164 -16.22 -18.82 -6.56
C GLY A 164 -17.29 -19.62 -5.84
N ALA A 165 -16.96 -20.34 -4.76
CA ALA A 165 -17.97 -20.91 -3.88
C ALA A 165 -18.76 -19.80 -3.19
N PRO A 166 -20.07 -19.98 -2.94
CA PRO A 166 -20.86 -19.09 -2.10
C PRO A 166 -20.33 -19.18 -0.67
N VAL A 167 -19.72 -18.10 -0.15
CA VAL A 167 -19.17 -18.07 1.19
C VAL A 167 -19.98 -17.17 2.10
N THR A 168 -20.14 -17.57 3.36
CA THR A 168 -20.89 -16.82 4.37
C THR A 168 -19.99 -15.87 5.14
N TYR A 169 -18.72 -16.26 5.36
CA TYR A 169 -17.75 -15.45 6.05
C TYR A 169 -16.32 -15.68 5.53
N VAL A 170 -15.51 -14.61 5.51
CA VAL A 170 -14.10 -14.70 5.15
C VAL A 170 -13.25 -13.97 6.19
N ALA A 171 -12.32 -14.70 6.80
CA ALA A 171 -11.23 -14.12 7.57
C ALA A 171 -9.99 -13.99 6.68
N GLN A 172 -9.48 -12.78 6.50
CA GLN A 172 -8.29 -12.47 5.70
C GLN A 172 -7.17 -11.98 6.62
N ASP A 173 -6.09 -12.76 6.74
CA ASP A 173 -4.97 -12.42 7.63
C ASP A 173 -3.80 -11.85 6.85
N GLU A 174 -3.15 -10.86 7.45
CA GLU A 174 -1.99 -10.13 6.89
C GLU A 174 -2.27 -9.52 5.49
N THR A 175 -3.42 -8.86 5.35
CA THR A 175 -3.84 -8.23 4.07
C THR A 175 -2.90 -7.13 3.59
N GLY A 176 -2.00 -6.61 4.44
CA GLY A 176 -0.88 -5.77 4.05
C GLY A 176 0.11 -6.44 3.10
N LEU A 177 0.15 -7.78 3.09
CA LEU A 177 0.98 -8.57 2.19
C LEU A 177 0.24 -8.99 0.90
N TYR A 178 -1.05 -8.67 0.75
CA TYR A 178 -1.84 -9.07 -0.42
C TYR A 178 -1.66 -8.05 -1.53
N THR A 179 -0.76 -8.34 -2.46
CA THR A 179 -0.42 -7.47 -3.57
C THR A 179 -0.85 -8.05 -4.91
N LYS A 180 -0.78 -7.25 -5.97
CA LYS A 180 -0.98 -7.73 -7.34
C LYS A 180 0.10 -8.73 -7.74
N THR A 181 1.32 -8.52 -7.27
CA THR A 181 2.51 -9.29 -7.64
C THR A 181 2.42 -10.75 -7.19
N ASN A 182 1.90 -11.01 -5.98
CA ASN A 182 1.74 -12.38 -5.48
C ASN A 182 0.35 -12.97 -5.78
N GLY A 183 -0.48 -12.29 -6.56
CA GLY A 183 -1.80 -12.74 -6.97
C GLY A 183 -2.89 -12.67 -5.90
N MET A 184 -2.54 -12.39 -4.64
CA MET A 184 -3.46 -12.37 -3.50
C MET A 184 -4.53 -11.29 -3.60
N LEU A 185 -4.23 -10.17 -4.27
CA LEU A 185 -5.23 -9.13 -4.52
C LEU A 185 -6.41 -9.67 -5.32
N ASN A 186 -6.15 -10.46 -6.36
CA ASN A 186 -7.22 -11.09 -7.15
C ASN A 186 -8.01 -12.11 -6.32
N VAL A 187 -7.33 -12.92 -5.52
CA VAL A 187 -7.99 -13.91 -4.61
C VAL A 187 -8.95 -13.20 -3.65
N ALA A 188 -8.49 -12.14 -2.99
CA ALA A 188 -9.34 -11.35 -2.09
C ALA A 188 -10.55 -10.75 -2.80
N GLN A 189 -10.39 -10.26 -4.03
CA GLN A 189 -11.51 -9.74 -4.84
C GLN A 189 -12.52 -10.84 -5.22
N VAL A 190 -12.06 -12.04 -5.55
CA VAL A 190 -12.94 -13.17 -5.88
C VAL A 190 -13.75 -13.59 -4.65
N GLN A 191 -13.13 -13.70 -3.48
CA GLN A 191 -13.83 -14.00 -2.23
C GLN A 191 -14.91 -12.95 -1.90
N ARG A 192 -14.61 -11.67 -2.09
CA ARG A 192 -15.58 -10.57 -1.89
C ARG A 192 -16.81 -10.70 -2.80
N ARG A 193 -16.62 -11.20 -4.03
CA ARG A 193 -17.76 -11.51 -4.93
C ARG A 193 -18.58 -12.70 -4.44
N GLY A 194 -17.92 -13.74 -3.91
CA GLY A 194 -18.60 -14.90 -3.31
C GLY A 194 -19.46 -14.52 -2.10
N LEU A 195 -18.98 -13.61 -1.25
CA LEU A 195 -19.73 -13.07 -0.11
C LEU A 195 -20.98 -12.30 -0.54
N ALA A 196 -20.89 -11.53 -1.63
CA ALA A 196 -21.98 -10.64 -2.05
C ALA A 196 -23.29 -11.39 -2.36
N GLY A 197 -23.20 -12.60 -2.95
CA GLY A 197 -24.38 -13.41 -3.29
C GLY A 197 -25.10 -14.00 -2.07
N MET A 198 -24.39 -14.14 -0.95
CA MET A 198 -24.93 -14.75 0.28
C MET A 198 -25.29 -13.70 1.35
N GLY A 199 -25.06 -12.41 1.11
CA GLY A 199 -25.09 -11.41 2.18
C GLY A 199 -24.02 -11.64 3.25
N GLY A 200 -22.96 -12.36 2.88
CA GLY A 200 -21.86 -12.70 3.75
C GLY A 200 -20.95 -11.52 4.06
N ARG A 201 -20.11 -11.68 5.09
CA ARG A 201 -19.25 -10.60 5.60
C ARG A 201 -17.79 -11.03 5.72
N SER A 202 -16.86 -10.07 5.84
CA SER A 202 -15.45 -10.37 5.99
C SER A 202 -14.77 -9.52 7.07
N GLN A 203 -13.72 -10.09 7.66
CA GLN A 203 -12.80 -9.40 8.54
C GLN A 203 -11.38 -9.49 7.98
N GLU A 204 -10.71 -8.36 7.94
CA GLU A 204 -9.30 -8.24 7.55
C GLU A 204 -8.47 -7.94 8.81
N THR A 205 -7.39 -8.69 9.01
CA THR A 205 -6.38 -8.39 10.02
C THR A 205 -5.04 -8.14 9.36
N THR A 206 -4.27 -7.19 9.85
CA THR A 206 -2.95 -6.89 9.33
C THR A 206 -2.11 -6.06 10.31
N ASN A 207 -0.80 -6.03 10.08
CA ASN A 207 0.07 -4.94 10.55
C ASN A 207 -0.04 -3.77 9.58
N PRO A 208 0.45 -2.56 9.92
CA PRO A 208 0.64 -1.49 8.95
C PRO A 208 1.45 -1.99 7.74
N TRP A 209 0.97 -1.66 6.56
CA TRP A 209 1.54 -2.06 5.26
C TRP A 209 2.63 -1.09 4.80
N ASP A 210 3.37 -1.48 3.78
CA ASP A 210 4.21 -0.54 3.04
C ASP A 210 3.34 0.28 2.06
N PRO A 211 3.25 1.61 2.19
CA PRO A 211 2.46 2.44 1.30
C PRO A 211 2.83 2.32 -0.18
N ALA A 212 4.06 1.87 -0.48
CA ALA A 212 4.52 1.68 -1.85
C ALA A 212 3.94 0.41 -2.54
N GLU A 213 3.37 -0.53 -1.80
CA GLU A 213 2.94 -1.83 -2.34
C GLU A 213 1.50 -1.86 -2.87
N ASN A 214 0.69 -0.87 -2.57
CA ASN A 214 -0.73 -0.80 -2.94
C ASN A 214 -1.50 -2.09 -2.59
N SER A 215 -1.28 -2.57 -1.37
CA SER A 215 -1.85 -3.81 -0.88
C SER A 215 -3.38 -3.75 -0.72
N VAL A 216 -4.00 -4.93 -0.49
CA VAL A 216 -5.43 -5.01 -0.15
C VAL A 216 -5.76 -4.21 1.10
N ALA A 217 -4.88 -4.25 2.12
CA ALA A 217 -5.05 -3.46 3.34
C ALA A 217 -5.08 -1.95 3.04
N GLN A 218 -4.15 -1.46 2.22
CA GLN A 218 -4.12 -0.06 1.79
C GLN A 218 -5.39 0.34 1.06
N GLN A 219 -5.81 -0.44 0.03
CA GLN A 219 -7.03 -0.16 -0.73
C GLN A 219 -8.28 -0.16 0.15
N THR A 220 -8.36 -1.06 1.14
CA THR A 220 -9.46 -1.08 2.09
C THR A 220 -9.42 0.15 3.00
N HIS A 221 -8.22 0.53 3.49
CA HIS A 221 -8.04 1.69 4.37
C HIS A 221 -8.40 3.01 3.66
N GLU A 222 -7.97 3.18 2.42
CA GLU A 222 -8.24 4.37 1.60
C GLU A 222 -9.67 4.44 1.05
N SER A 223 -10.40 3.32 1.08
CA SER A 223 -11.79 3.26 0.59
C SER A 223 -12.69 4.21 1.39
N ARG A 224 -13.49 5.03 0.69
CA ARG A 224 -14.48 5.96 1.30
C ARG A 224 -15.85 5.31 1.51
N ARG A 225 -15.94 3.98 1.40
CA ARG A 225 -17.23 3.27 1.59
C ARG A 225 -17.65 3.28 3.05
N PRO A 226 -18.91 3.71 3.34
CA PRO A 226 -19.40 3.81 4.73
C PRO A 226 -19.66 2.43 5.37
N ASP A 227 -19.75 1.37 4.57
CA ASP A 227 -20.04 0.01 5.00
C ASP A 227 -18.77 -0.82 5.31
N ILE A 228 -17.65 -0.12 5.56
CA ILE A 228 -16.37 -0.71 5.98
C ILE A 228 -15.98 -0.10 7.32
N PHE A 229 -15.99 -0.91 8.37
CA PHE A 229 -15.42 -0.53 9.65
C PHE A 229 -13.90 -0.62 9.60
N LYS A 230 -13.21 0.39 10.12
CA LYS A 230 -11.74 0.46 10.16
C LYS A 230 -11.28 0.74 11.58
N PHE A 231 -10.48 -0.16 12.11
CA PHE A 231 -9.77 0.02 13.37
C PHE A 231 -8.28 0.12 13.08
N PHE A 232 -7.74 1.30 13.25
CA PHE A 232 -6.31 1.56 13.17
C PHE A 232 -5.95 2.61 14.21
N ARG A 233 -5.36 2.16 15.29
CA ARG A 233 -4.83 3.04 16.31
C ARG A 233 -3.37 3.32 16.01
N GLU A 234 -3.14 4.12 14.97
CA GLU A 234 -1.82 4.53 14.55
C GLU A 234 -1.10 5.26 15.67
N THR A 235 0.16 4.93 15.87
CA THR A 235 0.98 5.56 16.92
C THR A 235 1.39 6.96 16.48
N PRO A 236 1.05 8.02 17.27
CA PRO A 236 1.33 9.39 16.90
C PRO A 236 2.82 9.68 16.70
N ALA A 237 3.15 10.49 15.69
CA ALA A 237 4.51 10.95 15.45
C ALA A 237 5.09 11.76 16.64
N SER A 238 4.22 12.41 17.43
CA SER A 238 4.60 13.17 18.63
C SER A 238 5.27 12.35 19.73
N LEU A 239 5.19 11.00 19.68
CA LEU A 239 5.91 10.12 20.60
C LEU A 239 7.40 9.97 20.26
N GLY A 240 7.86 10.60 19.18
CA GLY A 240 9.28 10.67 18.80
C GLY A 240 9.69 9.64 17.74
N SER A 241 10.99 9.49 17.57
CA SER A 241 11.60 8.63 16.55
C SER A 241 11.66 7.17 16.97
N TYR A 242 11.27 6.28 16.08
CA TYR A 242 11.36 4.84 16.33
C TYR A 242 12.80 4.32 16.45
N LEU A 243 13.77 5.03 15.86
CA LEU A 243 15.20 4.71 15.98
C LEU A 243 15.76 5.04 17.37
N ASN A 244 15.13 5.98 18.09
CA ASN A 244 15.52 6.31 19.44
C ASN A 244 14.91 5.30 20.45
N LYS A 245 15.74 4.60 21.21
CA LYS A 245 15.30 3.55 22.16
C LYS A 245 14.30 4.06 23.21
N ALA A 246 14.50 5.29 23.73
CA ALA A 246 13.63 5.85 24.76
C ALA A 246 12.24 6.19 24.18
N ASP A 247 12.18 6.70 22.98
CA ASP A 247 10.93 7.00 22.29
C ASP A 247 10.25 5.72 21.81
N ARG A 248 11.02 4.74 21.31
CA ARG A 248 10.51 3.44 20.89
C ARG A 248 9.77 2.72 22.03
N ARG A 249 10.28 2.78 23.26
CA ARG A 249 9.57 2.23 24.42
C ARG A 249 8.22 2.91 24.70
N LYS A 250 8.11 4.24 24.50
CA LYS A 250 6.83 4.96 24.60
C LYS A 250 5.88 4.55 23.45
N ILE A 251 6.43 4.38 22.26
CA ILE A 251 5.70 3.91 21.08
C ILE A 251 5.12 2.51 21.34
N HIS A 252 5.94 1.58 21.82
CA HIS A 252 5.47 0.23 22.18
C HIS A 252 4.40 0.26 23.27
N ALA A 253 4.59 1.04 24.34
CA ALA A 253 3.59 1.17 25.40
C ALA A 253 2.25 1.68 24.88
N PHE A 254 2.25 2.59 23.91
CA PHE A 254 1.04 3.06 23.23
C PHE A 254 0.45 2.01 22.28
N ALA A 255 1.28 1.44 21.39
CA ALA A 255 0.83 0.51 20.34
C ALA A 255 0.21 -0.78 20.92
N TYR A 256 0.78 -1.30 22.02
CA TYR A 256 0.34 -2.52 22.68
C TYR A 256 -0.64 -2.31 23.84
N GLN A 257 -1.08 -1.08 24.08
CA GLN A 257 -2.04 -0.81 25.16
C GLN A 257 -3.31 -1.65 25.01
N GLY A 258 -3.68 -2.37 26.06
CA GLY A 258 -4.85 -3.25 26.06
C GLY A 258 -4.53 -4.71 25.70
N SER A 259 -3.32 -5.04 25.26
CA SER A 259 -2.86 -6.42 24.97
C SER A 259 -1.99 -6.93 26.14
N LYS A 260 -2.62 -7.25 27.27
CA LYS A 260 -1.96 -7.50 28.57
C LYS A 260 -1.02 -8.72 28.60
N HIS A 261 -1.11 -9.61 27.59
CA HIS A 261 -0.26 -10.80 27.50
C HIS A 261 1.12 -10.52 26.88
N VAL A 262 1.31 -9.30 26.31
CA VAL A 262 2.53 -8.97 25.57
C VAL A 262 3.62 -8.51 26.53
N ASP A 263 4.77 -9.16 26.45
CA ASP A 263 6.00 -8.70 27.08
C ASP A 263 6.67 -7.65 26.23
N LEU A 264 6.65 -6.40 26.70
CA LEU A 264 7.22 -5.26 25.97
C LEU A 264 8.76 -5.28 25.90
N ASP A 265 9.44 -5.94 26.83
CA ASP A 265 10.90 -6.07 26.74
C ASP A 265 11.30 -7.08 25.66
N SER A 266 10.55 -8.15 25.47
CA SER A 266 10.71 -9.06 24.33
C SER A 266 10.41 -8.38 23.00
N ILE A 267 9.34 -7.57 22.92
CA ILE A 267 9.04 -6.75 21.72
C ILE A 267 10.18 -5.77 21.42
N GLU A 268 10.74 -5.13 22.44
CA GLU A 268 11.87 -4.20 22.29
C GLU A 268 13.12 -4.90 21.74
N ALA A 269 13.41 -6.12 22.21
CA ALA A 269 14.55 -6.89 21.74
C ALA A 269 14.41 -7.27 20.25
N GLU A 270 13.27 -7.84 19.87
CA GLU A 270 12.96 -8.18 18.47
C GLU A 270 12.95 -6.95 17.55
N ALA A 271 12.38 -5.84 18.02
CA ALA A 271 12.37 -4.60 17.27
C ALA A 271 13.78 -4.03 17.06
N ALA A 272 14.64 -4.11 18.07
CA ALA A 272 16.02 -3.65 18.00
C ALA A 272 16.84 -4.47 16.99
N GLU A 273 16.66 -5.80 16.95
CA GLU A 273 17.29 -6.68 15.98
C GLU A 273 16.80 -6.37 14.55
N LEU A 274 15.49 -6.24 14.36
CA LEU A 274 14.93 -5.95 13.03
C LEU A 274 15.34 -4.55 12.52
N ILE A 275 15.54 -3.57 13.39
CA ILE A 275 16.03 -2.24 13.02
C ILE A 275 17.40 -2.30 12.34
N GLU A 276 18.27 -3.24 12.69
CA GLU A 276 19.59 -3.37 12.08
C GLU A 276 19.51 -3.72 10.57
N THR A 277 18.44 -4.37 10.15
CA THR A 277 18.23 -4.84 8.76
C THR A 277 17.14 -4.08 8.03
N ASP A 278 16.00 -3.83 8.67
CA ASP A 278 14.85 -3.11 8.11
C ASP A 278 14.13 -2.25 9.17
N PRO A 279 14.65 -1.03 9.45
CA PRO A 279 14.02 -0.12 10.42
C PRO A 279 12.56 0.21 10.11
N ALA A 280 12.21 0.34 8.82
CA ALA A 280 10.84 0.67 8.42
C ALA A 280 9.88 -0.50 8.67
N GLN A 281 10.32 -1.74 8.42
CA GLN A 281 9.53 -2.92 8.75
C GLN A 281 9.35 -3.06 10.28
N ALA A 282 10.41 -2.81 11.05
CA ALA A 282 10.35 -2.83 12.51
C ALA A 282 9.31 -1.81 13.04
N GLU A 283 9.33 -0.59 12.50
CA GLU A 283 8.38 0.45 12.89
C GLU A 283 6.94 0.12 12.47
N ARG A 284 6.73 -0.48 11.30
CA ARG A 284 5.40 -0.98 10.89
C ARG A 284 4.92 -2.09 11.81
N PHE A 285 5.75 -3.11 12.04
CA PHE A 285 5.33 -4.33 12.74
C PHE A 285 5.15 -4.14 14.23
N TYR A 286 6.02 -3.38 14.87
CA TYR A 286 6.02 -3.19 16.32
C TYR A 286 5.61 -1.78 16.76
N GLY A 287 5.86 -0.77 15.94
CA GLY A 287 5.50 0.61 16.22
C GLY A 287 4.08 1.00 15.81
N ASN A 288 3.40 0.17 15.01
CA ASN A 288 2.06 0.42 14.46
C ASN A 288 1.93 1.77 13.75
N ARG A 289 2.91 2.08 12.90
CA ARG A 289 2.95 3.27 12.05
C ARG A 289 3.01 2.91 10.57
N LEU A 290 2.42 3.75 9.72
CA LEU A 290 2.63 3.67 8.28
C LEU A 290 3.95 4.33 7.93
N VAL A 291 4.93 3.52 7.52
CA VAL A 291 6.23 3.99 7.03
C VAL A 291 6.62 3.24 5.78
N GLN A 292 7.23 3.94 4.84
CA GLN A 292 7.73 3.31 3.62
C GLN A 292 8.95 2.42 3.92
N GLY A 293 9.08 1.33 3.16
CA GLY A 293 10.17 0.35 3.31
C GLY A 293 11.56 0.96 3.14
N LEU A 294 12.55 0.31 3.76
CA LEU A 294 13.96 0.64 3.57
C LEU A 294 14.33 0.59 2.09
N GLY A 295 15.18 1.54 1.71
CA GLY A 295 15.64 1.66 0.34
C GLY A 295 14.86 2.67 -0.50
N THR A 296 13.86 3.38 0.04
CA THR A 296 13.30 4.55 -0.65
C THR A 296 14.44 5.49 -1.04
N TRP A 297 14.37 5.98 -2.28
CA TRP A 297 15.38 6.93 -2.75
C TRP A 297 15.33 8.23 -1.96
N LEU A 298 14.14 8.81 -1.84
CA LEU A 298 13.91 10.05 -1.10
C LEU A 298 12.94 9.81 0.05
N PRO A 299 13.11 10.48 1.21
CA PRO A 299 12.04 10.61 2.20
C PRO A 299 10.82 11.33 1.59
N ASP A 300 9.60 10.89 1.93
CA ASP A 300 8.37 11.46 1.37
C ASP A 300 8.23 12.95 1.62
N ASP A 301 8.54 13.39 2.84
CA ASP A 301 8.48 14.77 3.25
C ASP A 301 9.46 15.65 2.46
N LEU A 302 10.63 15.15 2.08
CA LEU A 302 11.61 15.89 1.30
C LEU A 302 11.07 16.22 -0.10
N TRP A 303 10.55 15.22 -0.82
CA TRP A 303 9.99 15.47 -2.15
C TRP A 303 8.79 16.42 -2.07
N VAL A 304 7.80 16.10 -1.23
CA VAL A 304 6.57 16.90 -1.10
C VAL A 304 6.86 18.35 -0.72
N SER A 305 7.83 18.59 0.18
CA SER A 305 8.20 19.95 0.60
C SER A 305 8.85 20.81 -0.50
N ARG A 306 9.28 20.22 -1.61
CA ARG A 306 9.90 20.92 -2.75
C ARG A 306 8.96 21.11 -3.94
N GLY A 307 7.75 20.56 -3.88
CA GLY A 307 6.66 20.82 -4.82
C GLY A 307 5.83 22.05 -4.45
N PRO A 308 4.76 22.34 -5.20
CA PRO A 308 3.80 23.38 -4.85
C PRO A 308 3.19 23.13 -3.47
N GLN A 309 3.17 24.17 -2.63
CA GLN A 309 2.62 24.10 -1.27
C GLN A 309 1.19 24.66 -1.23
N ASP A 310 0.38 24.20 -0.27
CA ASP A 310 -0.95 24.73 0.06
C ASP A 310 -1.92 24.85 -1.14
N GLY A 311 -1.83 23.91 -2.09
CA GLY A 311 -2.67 23.91 -3.29
C GLY A 311 -2.29 24.96 -4.34
N ALA A 312 -1.10 25.57 -4.22
CA ALA A 312 -0.60 26.47 -5.23
C ALA A 312 -0.47 25.78 -6.60
N ALA A 313 -0.75 26.51 -7.66
CA ALA A 313 -0.52 26.02 -9.01
C ALA A 313 0.98 25.88 -9.32
N ALA A 314 1.35 24.86 -10.12
CA ALA A 314 2.71 24.72 -10.63
C ALA A 314 3.15 25.95 -11.40
N ARG A 315 4.44 26.30 -11.28
CA ARG A 315 5.04 27.42 -12.04
C ARG A 315 4.96 27.16 -13.54
N ILE A 316 4.45 28.11 -14.29
CA ILE A 316 4.46 28.08 -15.75
C ILE A 316 5.82 28.58 -16.25
N VAL A 317 6.50 27.75 -17.07
CA VAL A 317 7.75 28.11 -17.70
C VAL A 317 7.45 28.62 -19.12
N ALA A 318 7.86 29.86 -19.40
CA ALA A 318 7.58 30.52 -20.68
C ALA A 318 8.35 29.88 -21.85
N ASP A 319 7.77 29.92 -23.06
CA ASP A 319 8.45 29.54 -24.27
C ASP A 319 9.70 30.42 -24.50
N GLY A 320 10.72 29.84 -25.10
CA GLY A 320 12.04 30.48 -25.25
C GLY A 320 12.95 30.37 -24.03
N THR A 321 12.47 29.89 -22.90
CA THR A 321 13.30 29.66 -21.70
C THR A 321 14.38 28.62 -22.01
N PRO A 322 15.64 28.87 -21.60
CA PRO A 322 16.69 27.87 -21.67
C PRO A 322 16.42 26.76 -20.64
N VAL A 323 16.51 25.49 -21.08
CA VAL A 323 16.26 24.32 -20.25
C VAL A 323 17.26 23.21 -20.52
N CYS A 324 17.40 22.28 -19.59
CA CYS A 324 18.01 20.97 -19.80
C CYS A 324 16.92 19.89 -19.74
N LEU A 325 17.16 18.78 -20.44
CA LEU A 325 16.20 17.70 -20.64
C LEU A 325 16.76 16.39 -20.10
N GLY A 326 15.92 15.58 -19.47
CA GLY A 326 16.16 14.18 -19.14
C GLY A 326 15.12 13.30 -19.82
N PHE A 327 15.61 12.25 -20.48
CA PHE A 327 14.79 11.25 -21.17
C PHE A 327 15.12 9.85 -20.63
N ASP A 328 14.11 9.13 -20.20
CA ASP A 328 14.17 7.73 -19.86
C ASP A 328 13.10 6.98 -20.65
N GLY A 329 13.52 6.01 -21.50
CA GLY A 329 12.67 5.37 -22.47
C GLY A 329 12.63 3.86 -22.32
N SER A 330 11.46 3.27 -22.55
CA SER A 330 11.22 1.83 -22.67
C SER A 330 10.54 1.51 -24.00
N ASP A 331 10.42 0.23 -24.33
CA ASP A 331 9.72 -0.21 -25.55
C ASP A 331 8.29 -0.68 -25.26
N SER A 332 8.06 -1.45 -24.20
CA SER A 332 6.76 -2.10 -23.95
C SER A 332 6.31 -2.16 -22.49
N ASP A 333 7.17 -2.51 -21.55
CA ASP A 333 6.74 -2.81 -20.19
C ASP A 333 6.74 -1.61 -19.24
N ASP A 334 7.65 -0.68 -19.47
CA ASP A 334 7.89 0.49 -18.64
C ASP A 334 7.40 1.76 -19.30
N TYR A 335 7.25 2.83 -18.53
CA TYR A 335 6.88 4.13 -19.07
C TYR A 335 8.05 4.73 -19.84
N THR A 336 7.74 5.62 -20.76
CA THR A 336 8.70 6.55 -21.34
C THR A 336 8.40 7.94 -20.81
N GLY A 337 9.43 8.69 -20.43
CA GLY A 337 9.23 9.99 -19.83
C GLY A 337 10.26 11.04 -20.21
N ILE A 338 9.80 12.30 -20.29
CA ILE A 338 10.65 13.48 -20.46
C ILE A 338 10.41 14.45 -19.31
N ARG A 339 11.48 14.91 -18.69
CA ARG A 339 11.47 15.98 -17.71
C ARG A 339 12.38 17.11 -18.16
N LEU A 340 12.02 18.33 -17.80
CA LEU A 340 12.83 19.52 -18.05
C LEU A 340 13.27 20.16 -16.75
N ARG A 341 14.42 20.87 -16.78
CA ARG A 341 14.97 21.66 -15.70
C ARG A 341 15.39 23.05 -16.21
N THR A 342 14.99 24.08 -15.51
CA THR A 342 15.46 25.46 -15.73
C THR A 342 16.80 25.73 -15.02
N ILE A 343 17.44 26.83 -15.34
CA ILE A 343 18.75 27.19 -14.78
C ILE A 343 18.72 27.35 -13.25
N ASP A 344 17.61 27.81 -12.69
CA ASP A 344 17.38 28.01 -11.25
C ASP A 344 16.95 26.72 -10.51
N GLY A 345 17.04 25.56 -11.18
CA GLY A 345 16.81 24.27 -10.56
C GLY A 345 15.34 23.82 -10.49
N TYR A 346 14.40 24.55 -11.11
CA TYR A 346 13.00 24.12 -11.17
C TYR A 346 12.83 23.00 -12.20
N ARG A 347 12.25 21.87 -11.78
CA ARG A 347 12.03 20.67 -12.61
C ARG A 347 10.55 20.51 -12.92
N PHE A 348 10.21 20.21 -14.18
CA PHE A 348 8.81 20.09 -14.58
C PHE A 348 8.61 19.12 -15.74
N THR A 349 7.38 18.60 -15.85
CA THR A 349 6.93 17.78 -16.97
C THR A 349 6.37 18.71 -18.05
N PRO A 350 7.02 18.85 -19.21
CA PRO A 350 6.44 19.63 -20.29
C PRO A 350 5.19 18.95 -20.86
N THR A 351 4.36 19.74 -21.50
CA THR A 351 3.20 19.24 -22.25
C THR A 351 3.43 19.42 -23.75
N TYR A 352 2.81 18.57 -24.56
CA TYR A 352 2.87 18.61 -26.02
C TYR A 352 1.50 18.38 -26.65
N GLY A 353 1.40 18.72 -27.93
CA GLY A 353 0.21 18.57 -28.74
C GLY A 353 -0.92 19.55 -28.38
N PRO A 354 -2.01 19.55 -29.16
CA PRO A 354 -3.14 20.46 -28.96
C PRO A 354 -3.84 20.21 -27.61
N ASP A 355 -3.87 18.98 -27.18
CA ASP A 355 -4.51 18.55 -25.91
C ASP A 355 -3.63 18.77 -24.68
N LYS A 356 -2.43 19.34 -24.84
CA LYS A 356 -1.45 19.57 -23.76
C LYS A 356 -1.18 18.31 -22.92
N ARG A 357 -0.97 17.18 -23.56
CA ARG A 357 -0.64 15.93 -22.90
C ARG A 357 0.72 16.02 -22.21
N PRO A 358 0.86 15.50 -20.99
CA PRO A 358 2.16 15.43 -20.33
C PRO A 358 3.09 14.48 -21.10
N THR A 359 4.38 14.79 -21.10
CA THR A 359 5.42 13.96 -21.73
C THR A 359 5.73 12.72 -20.89
N CYS A 360 4.74 11.90 -20.72
CA CYS A 360 4.80 10.63 -19.99
C CYS A 360 3.87 9.63 -20.71
N TRP A 361 4.42 8.55 -21.22
CA TRP A 361 3.69 7.55 -21.99
C TRP A 361 3.65 6.22 -21.24
N ASN A 362 2.44 5.81 -20.89
CA ASN A 362 2.14 4.50 -20.31
C ASN A 362 1.82 3.53 -21.45
N PRO A 363 2.58 2.47 -21.69
CA PRO A 363 2.31 1.55 -22.82
C PRO A 363 0.91 0.95 -22.77
N ALA A 364 0.32 0.76 -21.59
CA ALA A 364 -1.04 0.23 -21.47
C ALA A 364 -2.11 1.13 -22.14
N GLU A 365 -1.85 2.42 -22.29
CA GLU A 365 -2.74 3.39 -22.95
C GLU A 365 -2.57 3.40 -24.47
N TRP A 366 -1.53 2.73 -24.98
CA TRP A 366 -1.11 2.73 -26.38
C TRP A 366 -1.04 1.31 -26.98
N GLY A 367 -1.89 0.40 -26.52
CA GLY A 367 -1.94 -0.95 -27.08
C GLY A 367 -0.78 -1.86 -26.67
N GLY A 368 -0.07 -1.53 -25.60
CA GLY A 368 1.01 -2.36 -25.03
C GLY A 368 2.43 -1.97 -25.49
N SER A 369 2.60 -0.95 -26.31
CA SER A 369 3.91 -0.44 -26.73
C SER A 369 3.95 1.10 -26.72
N ILE A 370 5.14 1.65 -26.57
CA ILE A 370 5.34 3.10 -26.56
C ILE A 370 5.18 3.67 -27.98
N PRO A 371 4.37 4.73 -28.17
CA PRO A 371 4.16 5.34 -29.49
C PRO A 371 5.36 6.22 -29.87
N ARG A 372 6.40 5.65 -30.45
CA ARG A 372 7.66 6.34 -30.78
C ARG A 372 7.46 7.62 -31.61
N GLY A 373 6.47 7.61 -32.53
CA GLY A 373 6.09 8.79 -33.31
C GLY A 373 5.60 9.96 -32.44
N GLU A 374 4.79 9.70 -31.43
CA GLU A 374 4.33 10.70 -30.46
C GLU A 374 5.47 11.26 -29.61
N VAL A 375 6.40 10.38 -29.18
CA VAL A 375 7.58 10.78 -28.41
C VAL A 375 8.47 11.71 -29.26
N ASN A 376 8.72 11.36 -30.53
CA ASN A 376 9.48 12.20 -31.44
C ASN A 376 8.79 13.56 -31.67
N ALA A 377 7.47 13.58 -31.86
CA ALA A 377 6.71 14.82 -31.99
C ALA A 377 6.81 15.71 -30.76
N ALA A 378 6.79 15.09 -29.56
CA ALA A 378 6.96 15.80 -28.29
C ALA A 378 8.38 16.41 -28.16
N VAL A 379 9.44 15.68 -28.52
CA VAL A 379 10.82 16.19 -28.53
C VAL A 379 10.93 17.35 -29.50
N ASP A 380 10.36 17.25 -30.71
CA ASP A 380 10.34 18.32 -31.72
C ASP A 380 9.62 19.57 -31.17
N GLU A 381 8.50 19.41 -30.51
CA GLU A 381 7.78 20.54 -29.92
C GLU A 381 8.54 21.17 -28.75
N ILE A 382 9.17 20.36 -27.87
CA ILE A 382 10.01 20.88 -26.82
C ILE A 382 11.17 21.71 -27.36
N CYS A 383 11.88 21.22 -28.38
CA CYS A 383 12.98 21.93 -29.00
C CYS A 383 12.53 23.21 -29.74
N ARG A 384 11.31 23.26 -30.23
CA ARG A 384 10.72 24.46 -30.85
C ARG A 384 10.31 25.49 -29.78
N ARG A 385 9.76 25.05 -28.64
CA ARG A 385 9.27 25.93 -27.58
C ARG A 385 10.37 26.41 -26.65
N PHE A 386 11.34 25.57 -26.35
CA PHE A 386 12.39 25.84 -25.35
C PHE A 386 13.76 25.84 -26.02
N LYS A 387 14.71 26.54 -25.40
CA LYS A 387 16.12 26.48 -25.79
C LYS A 387 16.82 25.36 -25.04
N VAL A 388 16.77 24.13 -25.58
CA VAL A 388 17.42 22.99 -24.97
C VAL A 388 18.95 23.17 -25.01
N LYS A 389 19.58 23.27 -23.84
CA LYS A 389 21.03 23.45 -23.67
C LYS A 389 21.77 22.12 -23.63
N ARG A 390 21.16 21.14 -22.99
CA ARG A 390 21.68 19.78 -22.85
C ARG A 390 20.53 18.82 -22.61
N ALA A 391 20.59 17.65 -23.19
CA ALA A 391 19.65 16.56 -23.02
C ALA A 391 20.43 15.28 -22.69
N TYR A 392 20.14 14.68 -21.55
CA TYR A 392 20.66 13.38 -21.18
C TYR A 392 19.60 12.32 -21.39
N CYS A 393 19.92 11.34 -22.25
CA CYS A 393 19.00 10.32 -22.71
C CYS A 393 19.57 8.93 -22.39
N ASP A 394 18.79 8.09 -21.69
CA ASP A 394 19.20 6.70 -21.51
C ASP A 394 19.11 5.96 -22.85
N PRO A 395 20.23 5.39 -23.36
CA PRO A 395 20.28 4.81 -24.70
C PRO A 395 19.55 3.47 -24.81
N ARG A 396 19.15 2.86 -23.69
CA ARG A 396 18.47 1.55 -23.73
C ARG A 396 17.20 1.63 -24.57
N ASP A 397 17.08 0.76 -25.56
CA ASP A 397 15.96 0.61 -26.50
C ASP A 397 15.68 1.83 -27.42
N TRP A 398 16.44 2.98 -27.27
CA TRP A 398 16.19 4.24 -27.96
C TRP A 398 17.41 4.84 -28.69
N GLN A 399 18.45 4.06 -28.93
CA GLN A 399 19.70 4.55 -29.52
C GLN A 399 19.52 5.23 -30.90
N SER A 400 18.64 4.67 -31.75
CA SER A 400 18.36 5.24 -33.09
C SER A 400 17.72 6.62 -33.01
N GLU A 401 16.68 6.77 -32.17
CA GLU A 401 15.98 8.04 -32.02
C GLU A 401 16.85 9.10 -31.39
N ILE A 402 17.65 8.72 -30.35
CA ILE A 402 18.62 9.62 -29.73
C ILE A 402 19.67 10.07 -30.76
N GLY A 403 20.14 9.17 -31.63
CA GLY A 403 21.02 9.49 -32.75
C GLY A 403 20.38 10.50 -33.74
N ASP A 404 19.13 10.30 -34.10
CA ASP A 404 18.39 11.22 -34.98
C ASP A 404 18.17 12.60 -34.32
N TRP A 405 17.88 12.65 -33.01
CA TRP A 405 17.78 13.92 -32.26
C TRP A 405 19.14 14.64 -32.19
N ALA A 406 20.23 13.89 -31.96
CA ALA A 406 21.58 14.42 -31.95
C ALA A 406 21.97 15.03 -33.34
N LEU A 407 21.63 14.34 -34.42
CA LEU A 407 21.84 14.85 -35.78
C LEU A 407 21.01 16.11 -36.06
N LYS A 408 19.76 16.16 -35.58
CA LYS A 408 18.83 17.26 -35.86
C LYS A 408 19.08 18.50 -35.01
N TYR A 409 19.40 18.32 -33.71
CA TYR A 409 19.46 19.39 -32.71
C TYR A 409 20.88 19.64 -32.18
N GLY A 410 21.83 18.77 -32.49
CA GLY A 410 23.23 18.87 -32.15
C GLY A 410 23.71 17.73 -31.24
N ASP A 411 24.84 17.14 -31.58
CA ASP A 411 25.51 16.04 -30.89
C ASP A 411 26.04 16.43 -29.50
N LYS A 412 26.27 17.72 -29.26
CA LYS A 412 26.63 18.26 -27.94
C LYS A 412 25.42 18.59 -27.07
N VAL A 413 24.22 18.62 -27.66
CA VAL A 413 22.95 18.87 -26.97
C VAL A 413 22.31 17.57 -26.54
N PHE A 414 22.03 16.68 -27.49
CA PHE A 414 21.48 15.37 -27.19
C PHE A 414 22.60 14.34 -27.01
N VAL A 415 22.77 13.87 -25.79
CA VAL A 415 23.88 13.01 -25.39
C VAL A 415 23.35 11.72 -24.76
N GLU A 416 23.84 10.59 -25.23
CA GLU A 416 23.61 9.30 -24.56
C GLU A 416 24.18 9.33 -23.15
N TRP A 417 23.33 9.05 -22.17
CA TRP A 417 23.72 8.97 -20.76
C TRP A 417 23.24 7.66 -20.16
N ALA A 418 24.14 6.66 -20.08
CA ALA A 418 23.80 5.32 -19.68
C ALA A 418 23.58 5.22 -18.17
N THR A 419 22.34 5.01 -17.76
CA THR A 419 21.91 4.89 -16.34
C THR A 419 22.48 3.67 -15.63
N TYR A 420 22.88 2.62 -16.34
CA TYR A 420 23.54 1.43 -15.77
C TYR A 420 24.98 1.68 -15.31
N ARG A 421 25.59 2.82 -15.61
CA ARG A 421 26.96 3.17 -15.16
C ARG A 421 26.92 3.59 -13.69
N VAL A 422 27.12 2.60 -12.82
CA VAL A 422 26.91 2.71 -11.35
C VAL A 422 27.58 3.95 -10.72
N ALA A 423 28.84 4.23 -11.05
CA ALA A 423 29.55 5.39 -10.46
C ALA A 423 28.90 6.72 -10.82
N LYS A 424 28.66 6.95 -12.12
CA LYS A 424 28.01 8.16 -12.63
C LYS A 424 26.59 8.34 -12.06
N MET A 425 25.81 7.26 -12.10
CA MET A 425 24.43 7.29 -11.62
C MET A 425 24.36 7.58 -10.12
N HIS A 426 25.26 6.99 -9.35
CA HIS A 426 25.33 7.25 -7.91
C HIS A 426 25.64 8.73 -7.60
N GLU A 427 26.61 9.33 -8.30
CA GLU A 427 26.95 10.75 -8.15
C GLU A 427 25.80 11.68 -8.54
N ALA A 428 25.09 11.39 -9.64
CA ALA A 428 23.91 12.13 -10.06
C ALA A 428 22.78 12.07 -9.02
N LEU A 429 22.55 10.88 -8.44
CA LEU A 429 21.57 10.68 -7.37
C LEU A 429 21.94 11.48 -6.11
N LEU A 430 23.20 11.46 -5.68
CA LEU A 430 23.65 12.21 -4.52
C LEU A 430 23.51 13.73 -4.73
N ARG A 431 23.87 14.24 -5.93
CA ARG A 431 23.66 15.65 -6.27
C ARG A 431 22.18 16.03 -6.22
N SER A 432 21.32 15.23 -6.85
CA SER A 432 19.88 15.47 -6.84
C SER A 432 19.29 15.51 -5.42
N VAL A 433 19.69 14.59 -4.54
CA VAL A 433 19.28 14.56 -3.13
C VAL A 433 19.77 15.81 -2.39
N THR A 434 21.02 16.20 -2.60
CA THR A 434 21.63 17.38 -1.97
C THR A 434 20.87 18.65 -2.36
N ASP A 435 20.54 18.81 -3.64
CA ASP A 435 19.88 20.01 -4.14
C ASP A 435 18.42 20.10 -3.71
N LEU A 436 17.73 18.97 -3.62
CA LEU A 436 16.41 18.92 -2.99
C LEU A 436 16.50 19.26 -1.50
N SER A 437 17.46 18.68 -0.77
CA SER A 437 17.60 18.90 0.68
C SER A 437 17.90 20.36 1.01
N THR A 438 18.75 21.01 0.20
CA THR A 438 19.14 22.43 0.40
C THR A 438 18.15 23.43 -0.19
N GLY A 439 17.11 22.98 -0.89
CA GLY A 439 16.14 23.84 -1.57
C GLY A 439 16.65 24.50 -2.85
N ARG A 440 17.82 24.11 -3.35
CA ARG A 440 18.35 24.56 -4.66
C ARG A 440 17.57 23.98 -5.83
N SER A 441 16.80 22.90 -5.59
CA SER A 441 15.92 22.30 -6.59
C SER A 441 14.51 22.21 -6.07
N THR A 442 13.56 22.55 -6.95
CA THR A 442 12.10 22.47 -6.72
C THR A 442 11.44 21.81 -7.91
N HIS A 443 10.18 21.44 -7.79
CA HIS A 443 9.47 20.73 -8.87
C HIS A 443 7.99 21.14 -9.00
N ASP A 444 7.38 20.70 -10.11
CA ASP A 444 6.02 21.03 -10.52
C ASP A 444 4.92 20.26 -9.75
N GLY A 445 5.27 19.30 -8.90
CA GLY A 445 4.30 18.45 -8.22
C GLY A 445 3.58 17.46 -9.14
N CYS A 446 4.10 17.18 -10.34
CA CYS A 446 3.48 16.23 -11.27
C CYS A 446 3.12 14.91 -10.58
N PRO A 447 1.83 14.48 -10.57
CA PRO A 447 1.40 13.31 -9.82
C PRO A 447 2.10 12.02 -10.24
N ILE A 448 2.35 11.83 -11.53
CA ILE A 448 3.02 10.62 -12.05
C ILE A 448 4.48 10.61 -11.62
N THR A 449 5.18 11.77 -11.69
CA THR A 449 6.57 11.86 -11.23
C THR A 449 6.66 11.62 -9.73
N THR A 450 5.75 12.19 -8.94
CA THR A 450 5.67 11.96 -7.49
C THR A 450 5.46 10.49 -7.16
N LEU A 451 4.57 9.82 -7.87
CA LEU A 451 4.36 8.38 -7.73
C LEU A 451 5.64 7.58 -8.05
N HIS A 452 6.31 7.89 -9.17
CA HIS A 452 7.52 7.18 -9.59
C HIS A 452 8.71 7.46 -8.65
N VAL A 453 8.81 8.65 -8.07
CA VAL A 453 9.78 8.97 -7.01
C VAL A 453 9.50 8.15 -5.74
N GLY A 454 8.26 8.06 -5.31
CA GLY A 454 7.84 7.23 -4.18
C GLY A 454 8.10 5.73 -4.40
N ASN A 455 8.04 5.26 -5.65
CA ASN A 455 8.36 3.88 -6.01
C ASN A 455 9.87 3.58 -6.04
N ALA A 456 10.71 4.60 -6.26
CA ALA A 456 12.14 4.41 -6.47
C ALA A 456 12.86 3.90 -5.20
N ARG A 457 13.67 2.86 -5.35
CA ARG A 457 14.44 2.23 -4.27
C ARG A 457 15.94 2.32 -4.55
N LYS A 458 16.73 2.47 -3.48
CA LYS A 458 18.18 2.37 -3.51
C LYS A 458 18.58 0.91 -3.65
N ILE A 459 19.11 0.52 -4.80
CA ILE A 459 19.66 -0.80 -5.03
C ILE A 459 21.16 -0.75 -4.77
N ALA A 460 21.60 -1.37 -3.68
CA ALA A 460 23.01 -1.40 -3.28
C ALA A 460 23.90 -1.96 -4.38
N LYS A 461 25.07 -1.35 -4.53
CA LYS A 461 26.16 -1.75 -5.45
C LYS A 461 27.48 -1.77 -4.69
N PRO A 462 28.53 -2.46 -5.23
CA PRO A 462 29.85 -2.46 -4.61
C PRO A 462 30.38 -1.04 -4.33
N SER A 463 31.25 -0.92 -3.32
CA SER A 463 31.89 0.34 -2.90
C SER A 463 30.91 1.36 -2.32
N GLU A 464 29.93 0.90 -1.52
CA GLU A 464 28.92 1.75 -0.84
C GLU A 464 28.09 2.62 -1.79
N ARG A 465 28.00 2.22 -3.05
CA ARG A 465 27.20 2.90 -4.07
C ARG A 465 25.79 2.35 -4.14
N TYR A 466 24.90 3.10 -4.75
CA TYR A 466 23.56 2.61 -5.13
C TYR A 466 23.14 3.21 -6.48
N ILE A 467 22.22 2.55 -7.12
CA ILE A 467 21.44 3.07 -8.27
C ILE A 467 19.96 3.00 -7.93
N LEU A 468 19.11 3.62 -8.72
CA LEU A 468 17.67 3.44 -8.57
C LEU A 468 17.22 2.12 -9.18
N GLY A 469 16.23 1.51 -8.55
CA GLY A 469 15.55 0.34 -9.04
C GLY A 469 14.13 0.25 -8.50
N LYS A 470 13.37 -0.68 -9.03
CA LYS A 470 12.03 -1.00 -8.54
C LYS A 470 12.12 -1.84 -7.27
N PRO A 471 11.11 -1.80 -6.38
CA PRO A 471 11.04 -2.72 -5.25
C PRO A 471 11.11 -4.18 -5.74
N HIS A 472 11.79 -5.03 -4.98
CA HIS A 472 11.94 -6.43 -5.35
C HIS A 472 10.57 -7.11 -5.50
N GLY A 473 10.33 -7.77 -6.64
CA GLY A 473 9.06 -8.43 -6.95
C GLY A 473 7.91 -7.50 -7.37
N ALA A 474 8.09 -6.18 -7.31
CA ALA A 474 7.06 -5.18 -7.64
C ALA A 474 7.31 -4.48 -8.99
N TYR A 475 7.51 -5.24 -10.05
CA TYR A 475 7.81 -4.72 -11.40
C TYR A 475 6.73 -3.78 -11.98
N HIS A 476 5.52 -3.79 -11.41
CA HIS A 476 4.45 -2.85 -11.75
C HIS A 476 4.69 -1.44 -11.17
N GLN A 477 5.53 -1.30 -10.14
CA GLN A 477 5.90 -0.01 -9.58
C GLN A 477 6.96 0.65 -10.48
N LYS A 478 6.51 1.58 -11.31
CA LYS A 478 7.33 2.26 -12.31
C LYS A 478 8.14 3.37 -11.67
N ILE A 479 9.36 3.63 -12.23
CA ILE A 479 10.31 4.65 -11.73
C ILE A 479 10.83 5.57 -12.83
N ASP A 480 10.36 5.39 -14.05
CA ASP A 480 10.90 5.99 -15.27
C ASP A 480 10.88 7.53 -15.22
N MET A 481 9.78 8.12 -14.71
CA MET A 481 9.71 9.58 -14.52
C MET A 481 10.69 10.09 -13.44
N ALA A 482 10.99 9.29 -12.42
CA ALA A 482 12.02 9.63 -11.45
C ALA A 482 13.42 9.57 -12.09
N MET A 483 13.65 8.59 -12.96
CA MET A 483 14.90 8.48 -13.72
C MET A 483 15.09 9.67 -14.68
N ALA A 484 14.06 10.00 -15.46
CA ALA A 484 14.07 11.18 -16.33
C ALA A 484 14.29 12.48 -15.55
N ASP A 485 13.74 12.59 -14.32
CA ASP A 485 13.93 13.75 -13.44
C ASP A 485 15.40 13.90 -13.00
N VAL A 486 16.05 12.79 -12.60
CA VAL A 486 17.48 12.76 -12.27
C VAL A 486 18.34 13.13 -13.49
N LEU A 487 18.02 12.60 -14.66
CA LEU A 487 18.76 12.92 -15.89
C LEU A 487 18.62 14.40 -16.28
N ALA A 488 17.44 14.99 -16.14
CA ALA A 488 17.23 16.43 -16.37
C ALA A 488 18.04 17.28 -15.39
N HIS A 489 18.10 16.89 -14.11
CA HIS A 489 18.89 17.53 -13.08
C HIS A 489 20.38 17.46 -13.40
N GLU A 490 20.89 16.27 -13.71
CA GLU A 490 22.30 16.04 -14.01
C GLU A 490 22.74 16.77 -15.28
N ALA A 491 21.91 16.77 -16.34
CA ALA A 491 22.17 17.56 -17.54
C ALA A 491 22.31 19.06 -17.24
N GLY A 492 21.49 19.55 -16.30
CA GLY A 492 21.56 20.95 -15.86
C GLY A 492 22.81 21.27 -15.03
N GLU A 493 23.20 20.38 -14.10
CA GLU A 493 24.41 20.58 -13.29
C GLU A 493 25.68 20.59 -14.18
N ASP A 494 25.79 19.65 -15.10
CA ASP A 494 26.90 19.61 -16.04
C ASP A 494 26.90 20.80 -17.01
N ALA A 495 25.72 21.28 -17.43
CA ALA A 495 25.63 22.48 -18.24
C ALA A 495 26.08 23.74 -17.47
N LEU A 496 25.75 23.84 -16.18
CA LEU A 496 26.24 24.95 -15.29
C LEU A 496 27.73 24.89 -15.15
N LEU A 497 28.36 23.74 -14.97
CA LEU A 497 29.80 23.55 -14.92
C LEU A 497 30.46 23.97 -16.22
N ASP A 498 29.83 23.76 -17.36
CA ASP A 498 30.27 24.15 -18.70
C ASP A 498 29.92 25.62 -19.07
N GLY A 499 29.49 26.42 -18.09
CA GLY A 499 29.30 27.85 -18.26
C GLY A 499 27.88 28.28 -18.63
N TRP A 500 26.86 27.42 -18.42
CA TRP A 500 25.47 27.86 -18.52
C TRP A 500 25.15 28.81 -17.38
N ALA A 501 25.33 30.10 -17.62
CA ALA A 501 25.03 31.14 -16.66
C ALA A 501 23.78 31.94 -17.04
N THR A 502 23.13 32.55 -16.04
CA THR A 502 22.12 33.58 -16.29
C THR A 502 22.80 34.76 -17.00
N PRO A 503 22.23 35.31 -18.10
CA PRO A 503 22.79 36.50 -18.69
C PRO A 503 22.89 37.60 -17.65
N THR A 504 24.08 37.98 -17.27
CA THR A 504 24.29 39.19 -16.47
C THR A 504 23.80 40.37 -17.31
N ALA A 505 22.89 41.17 -16.78
CA ALA A 505 22.46 42.40 -17.45
C ALA A 505 23.72 43.25 -17.70
N THR A 506 24.11 43.38 -18.95
CA THR A 506 25.21 44.25 -19.34
C THR A 506 24.70 45.69 -19.17
N ASN A 507 25.03 46.33 -18.08
CA ASN A 507 24.78 47.76 -17.89
C ASN A 507 25.68 48.48 -18.90
N TYR A 508 25.15 48.91 -20.05
CA TYR A 508 25.79 49.86 -20.92
C TYR A 508 25.71 51.21 -20.20
N PHE A 509 26.81 51.67 -19.59
CA PHE A 509 26.97 53.06 -19.20
C PHE A 509 27.23 53.87 -20.48
N TYR A 510 26.25 54.63 -20.95
CA TYR A 510 26.49 55.71 -21.89
C TYR A 510 27.12 56.85 -21.08
N SER A 511 28.42 57.12 -21.28
CA SER A 511 29.03 58.38 -20.86
C SER A 511 28.57 59.48 -21.87
N ALA A 512 27.91 60.48 -21.32
CA ALA A 512 27.57 61.70 -22.05
C ALA A 512 28.81 62.60 -22.27
#